data_43a6e0aed98413998f86a9e0119e3675
#
_entry.id   43a6e0aed98413998f86a9e0119e3675
#
_cell.length_a   1.000
_cell.length_b   1.000
_cell.length_c   1.000
_cell.angle_alpha   90.00
_cell.angle_beta   90.00
_cell.angle_gamma   90.00
#
_symmetry.space_group_name_H-M   'P 1'
#
loop_
_entity.id
_entity.type
_entity.pdbx_description
1 polymer ?
#
loop_
_entity_poly.entity_id
_entity_poly.type
_entity_poly.pdbx_seq_one_letter_code
_entity_poly.pdbx_strand_id
1 'polypeptide(L)'
;MTLSLTQFTKQLSALFGNRGNLPYGEDISQTQHALQCATFAERSGCRNSLVVAALLHDIGHLLDDPERGLSEDMRHEERGAELLRTLFADSVWQPIRLHVAAKRYLCAVDPLYHAGLSDASRHSLQLQGGPFNDREIEAFLRAPYAQDALTLRRLDDLGKDPQMKTPSLEYFYPHIEKALLAAN
;
A
#
# COMPACT_ATOMS: atom_id res chain seq x y z
N MET A 1 1.53 25.10 -1.92
CA MET A 1 0.58 25.03 -3.06
C MET A 1 0.00 23.65 -3.07
N THR A 2 -1.31 23.50 -2.90
CA THR A 2 -2.00 22.20 -2.96
C THR A 2 -2.13 21.81 -4.44
N LEU A 3 -1.67 20.61 -4.80
CA LEU A 3 -1.82 20.08 -6.17
C LEU A 3 -3.31 19.95 -6.51
N SER A 4 -3.73 20.41 -7.70
CA SER A 4 -5.07 20.12 -8.19
C SER A 4 -5.22 18.62 -8.51
N LEU A 5 -6.47 18.11 -8.53
CA LEU A 5 -6.75 16.72 -8.96
C LEU A 5 -6.07 16.41 -10.31
N THR A 6 -6.24 17.31 -11.29
CA THR A 6 -5.66 17.14 -12.63
C THR A 6 -4.14 17.06 -12.61
N GLN A 7 -3.47 17.84 -11.77
CA GLN A 7 -2.01 17.78 -11.62
C GLN A 7 -1.58 16.49 -10.96
N PHE A 8 -2.27 16.08 -9.89
CA PHE A 8 -1.96 14.84 -9.18
C PHE A 8 -2.17 13.61 -10.06
N THR A 9 -3.33 13.49 -10.72
CA THR A 9 -3.62 12.33 -11.60
C THR A 9 -2.67 12.27 -12.79
N LYS A 10 -2.26 13.41 -13.35
CA LYS A 10 -1.22 13.44 -14.40
C LYS A 10 0.13 12.94 -13.90
N GLN A 11 0.56 13.36 -12.71
CA GLN A 11 1.81 12.89 -12.11
C GLN A 11 1.72 11.39 -11.77
N LEU A 12 0.60 10.95 -11.22
CA LEU A 12 0.33 9.55 -10.91
C LEU A 12 0.38 8.67 -12.17
N SER A 13 -0.31 9.09 -13.25
CA SER A 13 -0.27 8.37 -14.54
C SER A 13 1.16 8.29 -15.09
N ALA A 14 1.93 9.38 -15.01
CA ALA A 14 3.31 9.37 -15.46
C ALA A 14 4.19 8.43 -14.61
N LEU A 15 4.00 8.40 -13.29
CA LEU A 15 4.75 7.54 -12.39
C LEU A 15 4.46 6.07 -12.68
N PHE A 16 3.17 5.68 -12.76
CA PHE A 16 2.78 4.32 -13.11
C PHE A 16 3.18 3.95 -14.55
N GLY A 17 3.07 4.88 -15.51
CA GLY A 17 3.51 4.66 -16.89
C GLY A 17 5.00 4.38 -17.02
N ASN A 18 5.82 5.08 -16.24
CA ASN A 18 7.28 4.95 -16.31
C ASN A 18 7.81 3.78 -15.47
N ARG A 19 7.22 3.49 -14.32
CA ARG A 19 7.76 2.55 -13.33
C ARG A 19 6.79 1.45 -12.90
N GLY A 20 5.52 1.56 -13.25
CA GLY A 20 4.50 0.59 -12.84
C GLY A 20 4.67 -0.80 -13.45
N ASN A 21 5.47 -0.95 -14.50
CA ASN A 21 5.83 -2.24 -15.09
C ASN A 21 6.99 -2.95 -14.36
N LEU A 22 7.59 -2.32 -13.35
CA LEU A 22 8.59 -2.98 -12.51
C LEU A 22 7.98 -4.22 -11.84
N PRO A 23 8.76 -5.31 -11.71
CA PRO A 23 8.30 -6.52 -11.04
C PRO A 23 7.87 -6.22 -9.59
N TYR A 24 6.77 -6.83 -9.16
CA TYR A 24 6.34 -6.82 -7.76
C TYR A 24 6.97 -7.99 -6.97
N GLY A 25 7.48 -9.00 -7.66
CA GLY A 25 8.08 -10.20 -7.07
C GLY A 25 7.14 -11.42 -7.01
N GLU A 26 5.95 -11.35 -7.65
CA GLU A 26 4.90 -12.38 -7.63
C GLU A 26 4.35 -12.64 -9.06
N ASP A 27 5.20 -12.57 -10.07
CA ASP A 27 4.84 -12.68 -11.50
C ASP A 27 3.81 -11.62 -11.97
N ILE A 28 3.70 -10.52 -11.23
CA ILE A 28 2.88 -9.35 -11.57
C ILE A 28 3.71 -8.07 -11.50
N SER A 29 3.21 -7.02 -12.15
CA SER A 29 3.81 -5.70 -12.07
C SER A 29 3.28 -4.90 -10.87
N GLN A 30 3.99 -3.83 -10.49
CA GLN A 30 3.54 -2.86 -9.47
C GLN A 30 2.16 -2.28 -9.80
N THR A 31 1.88 -2.00 -11.09
CA THR A 31 0.57 -1.53 -11.54
C THR A 31 -0.51 -2.60 -11.33
N GLN A 32 -0.25 -3.85 -11.72
CA GLN A 32 -1.21 -4.92 -11.54
C GLN A 32 -1.55 -5.12 -10.06
N HIS A 33 -0.53 -5.14 -9.20
CA HIS A 33 -0.71 -5.23 -7.76
C HIS A 33 -1.59 -4.10 -7.21
N ALA A 34 -1.24 -2.85 -7.48
CA ALA A 34 -1.98 -1.67 -7.03
C ALA A 34 -3.46 -1.69 -7.44
N LEU A 35 -3.73 -2.02 -8.72
CA LEU A 35 -5.09 -2.08 -9.26
C LEU A 35 -5.89 -3.24 -8.66
N GLN A 36 -5.26 -4.39 -8.40
CA GLN A 36 -5.91 -5.52 -7.74
C GLN A 36 -6.31 -5.18 -6.31
N CYS A 37 -5.40 -4.61 -5.53
CA CYS A 37 -5.66 -4.19 -4.15
C CYS A 37 -6.81 -3.18 -4.08
N ALA A 38 -6.82 -2.17 -4.95
CA ALA A 38 -7.91 -1.20 -5.02
C ALA A 38 -9.25 -1.84 -5.43
N THR A 39 -9.22 -2.78 -6.39
CA THR A 39 -10.41 -3.52 -6.82
C THR A 39 -10.98 -4.37 -5.70
N PHE A 40 -10.15 -5.06 -4.93
CA PHE A 40 -10.60 -5.81 -3.77
C PHE A 40 -11.17 -4.91 -2.67
N ALA A 41 -10.54 -3.75 -2.42
CA ALA A 41 -11.05 -2.78 -1.47
C ALA A 41 -12.45 -2.27 -1.85
N GLU A 42 -12.64 -1.92 -3.12
CA GLU A 42 -13.93 -1.47 -3.64
C GLU A 42 -15.00 -2.58 -3.54
N ARG A 43 -14.70 -3.78 -4.01
CA ARG A 43 -15.62 -4.94 -3.95
C ARG A 43 -15.98 -5.36 -2.54
N SER A 44 -15.10 -5.13 -1.59
CA SER A 44 -15.34 -5.39 -0.16
C SER A 44 -16.14 -4.28 0.52
N GLY A 45 -16.58 -3.26 -0.21
CA GLY A 45 -17.35 -2.13 0.34
C GLY A 45 -16.54 -1.22 1.26
N CYS A 46 -15.22 -1.20 1.11
CA CYS A 46 -14.37 -0.32 1.88
C CYS A 46 -14.70 1.15 1.60
N ARG A 47 -14.55 2.01 2.62
CA ARG A 47 -14.70 3.44 2.43
C ARG A 47 -13.68 3.98 1.42
N ASN A 48 -14.03 5.08 0.79
CA ASN A 48 -13.28 5.69 -0.31
C ASN A 48 -11.78 5.93 0.02
N SER A 49 -11.48 6.40 1.23
CA SER A 49 -10.11 6.62 1.67
C SER A 49 -9.29 5.32 1.72
N LEU A 50 -9.90 4.18 2.05
CA LEU A 50 -9.21 2.89 2.09
C LEU A 50 -9.04 2.28 0.69
N VAL A 51 -9.96 2.55 -0.25
CA VAL A 51 -9.78 2.22 -1.68
C VAL A 51 -8.57 2.96 -2.24
N VAL A 52 -8.44 4.26 -1.94
CA VAL A 52 -7.28 5.07 -2.36
C VAL A 52 -6.00 4.60 -1.65
N ALA A 53 -6.08 4.27 -0.36
CA ALA A 53 -4.94 3.70 0.36
C ALA A 53 -4.47 2.38 -0.28
N ALA A 54 -5.39 1.50 -0.66
CA ALA A 54 -5.07 0.24 -1.34
C ALA A 54 -4.45 0.45 -2.72
N LEU A 55 -4.90 1.47 -3.48
CA LEU A 55 -4.30 1.83 -4.76
C LEU A 55 -2.85 2.35 -4.62
N LEU A 56 -2.55 3.06 -3.54
CA LEU A 56 -1.33 3.86 -3.41
C LEU A 56 -0.36 3.33 -2.34
N HIS A 57 -0.65 2.20 -1.65
CA HIS A 57 0.13 1.76 -0.49
C HIS A 57 1.61 1.50 -0.81
N ASP A 58 1.88 0.99 -1.98
CA ASP A 58 3.22 0.66 -2.47
C ASP A 58 3.83 1.73 -3.39
N ILE A 59 3.24 2.93 -3.46
CA ILE A 59 3.75 4.01 -4.31
C ILE A 59 5.21 4.36 -3.99
N GLY A 60 5.65 4.11 -2.76
CA GLY A 60 7.03 4.29 -2.34
C GLY A 60 8.04 3.47 -3.15
N HIS A 61 7.67 2.26 -3.57
CA HIS A 61 8.50 1.42 -4.45
C HIS A 61 8.72 2.05 -5.83
N LEU A 62 7.77 2.85 -6.30
CA LEU A 62 7.90 3.57 -7.57
C LEU A 62 8.83 4.79 -7.48
N LEU A 63 9.22 5.20 -6.26
CA LEU A 63 10.13 6.33 -6.03
C LEU A 63 11.59 5.87 -5.87
N ASP A 64 11.83 4.59 -5.62
CA ASP A 64 13.13 4.03 -5.26
C ASP A 64 13.87 3.40 -6.44
N ASP A 65 15.17 3.17 -6.24
CA ASP A 65 15.96 2.31 -7.10
C ASP A 65 15.58 0.85 -6.82
N PRO A 66 15.07 0.10 -7.83
CA PRO A 66 14.62 -1.27 -7.62
C PRO A 66 15.72 -2.22 -7.13
N GLU A 67 16.99 -1.99 -7.53
CA GLU A 67 18.10 -2.86 -7.17
C GLU A 67 18.42 -2.79 -5.67
N ARG A 68 18.27 -1.62 -5.05
CA ARG A 68 18.50 -1.45 -3.61
C ARG A 68 17.46 -2.16 -2.74
N GLY A 69 16.22 -2.20 -3.18
CA GLY A 69 15.12 -2.85 -2.45
C GLY A 69 15.27 -4.37 -2.30
N LEU A 70 16.20 -5.01 -3.04
CA LEU A 70 16.49 -6.44 -2.92
C LEU A 70 17.30 -6.80 -1.67
N SER A 71 18.06 -5.87 -1.10
CA SER A 71 18.99 -6.11 0.01
C SER A 71 18.75 -5.25 1.24
N GLU A 72 17.96 -4.19 1.11
CA GLU A 72 17.72 -3.22 2.18
C GLU A 72 16.22 -2.94 2.35
N ASP A 73 15.79 -2.70 3.59
CA ASP A 73 14.46 -2.13 3.84
C ASP A 73 14.44 -0.65 3.43
N MET A 74 13.84 -0.39 2.28
CA MET A 74 13.73 0.97 1.71
C MET A 74 12.64 1.82 2.39
N ARG A 75 11.91 1.25 3.38
CA ARG A 75 10.82 1.92 4.10
C ARG A 75 9.83 2.58 3.14
N HIS A 76 9.41 1.84 2.11
CA HIS A 76 8.52 2.33 1.05
C HIS A 76 7.20 2.87 1.61
N GLU A 77 6.71 2.30 2.71
CA GLU A 77 5.50 2.72 3.42
C GLU A 77 5.63 4.12 4.01
N GLU A 78 6.78 4.45 4.58
CA GLU A 78 7.05 5.78 5.14
C GLU A 78 7.22 6.82 4.02
N ARG A 79 7.92 6.46 2.95
CA ARG A 79 8.16 7.34 1.80
C ARG A 79 6.87 7.60 1.01
N GLY A 80 6.06 6.56 0.81
CA GLY A 80 4.74 6.70 0.20
C GLY A 80 3.83 7.60 1.05
N ALA A 81 3.77 7.37 2.36
CA ALA A 81 2.99 8.17 3.28
C ALA A 81 3.45 9.66 3.30
N GLU A 82 4.77 9.91 3.30
CA GLU A 82 5.31 11.27 3.27
C GLU A 82 4.91 12.04 2.00
N LEU A 83 4.94 11.37 0.84
CA LEU A 83 4.45 11.95 -0.41
C LEU A 83 2.96 12.32 -0.33
N LEU A 84 2.14 11.47 0.31
CA LEU A 84 0.68 11.56 0.27
C LEU A 84 0.09 12.43 1.38
N ARG A 85 0.77 12.65 2.51
CA ARG A 85 0.22 13.35 3.68
C ARG A 85 -0.16 14.81 3.44
N THR A 86 0.43 15.45 2.43
CA THR A 86 0.10 16.82 2.07
C THR A 86 -1.11 16.93 1.13
N LEU A 87 -1.56 15.80 0.57
CA LEU A 87 -2.60 15.71 -0.43
C LEU A 87 -3.88 15.08 0.12
N PHE A 88 -3.74 14.17 1.08
CA PHE A 88 -4.83 13.34 1.59
C PHE A 88 -4.97 13.46 3.12
N ALA A 89 -6.19 13.22 3.60
CA ALA A 89 -6.45 13.10 5.03
C ALA A 89 -5.74 11.88 5.65
N ASP A 90 -5.59 11.91 6.97
CA ASP A 90 -4.96 10.84 7.76
C ASP A 90 -5.53 9.44 7.46
N SER A 91 -6.80 9.37 7.13
CA SER A 91 -7.47 8.10 6.78
C SER A 91 -7.00 7.45 5.49
N VAL A 92 -6.15 8.10 4.69
CA VAL A 92 -5.48 7.54 3.50
C VAL A 92 -4.04 7.19 3.82
N TRP A 93 -3.23 8.16 4.24
CA TRP A 93 -1.79 7.96 4.35
C TRP A 93 -1.36 7.22 5.63
N GLN A 94 -2.13 7.27 6.73
CA GLN A 94 -1.80 6.53 7.94
C GLN A 94 -1.89 5.01 7.78
N PRO A 95 -2.96 4.43 7.18
CA PRO A 95 -2.97 3.00 6.85
C PRO A 95 -1.80 2.60 5.95
N ILE A 96 -1.43 3.44 4.97
CA ILE A 96 -0.26 3.21 4.11
C ILE A 96 1.01 3.13 4.95
N ARG A 97 1.25 4.11 5.82
CA ARG A 97 2.43 4.12 6.70
C ARG A 97 2.50 2.91 7.63
N LEU A 98 1.35 2.36 8.01
CA LEU A 98 1.26 1.28 8.98
C LEU A 98 1.13 -0.12 8.36
N HIS A 99 1.04 -0.28 7.02
CA HIS A 99 0.74 -1.61 6.43
C HIS A 99 1.87 -2.63 6.63
N VAL A 100 3.14 -2.19 6.64
CA VAL A 100 4.28 -3.04 7.00
C VAL A 100 4.22 -3.45 8.48
N ALA A 101 3.90 -2.51 9.37
CA ALA A 101 3.66 -2.79 10.78
C ALA A 101 2.50 -3.78 10.97
N ALA A 102 1.43 -3.66 10.17
CA ALA A 102 0.30 -4.60 10.16
C ALA A 102 0.73 -6.02 9.74
N LYS A 103 1.60 -6.17 8.73
CA LYS A 103 2.20 -7.46 8.36
C LYS A 103 2.97 -8.08 9.51
N ARG A 104 3.87 -7.30 10.15
CA ARG A 104 4.68 -7.74 11.29
C ARG A 104 3.81 -8.17 12.48
N TYR A 105 2.74 -7.40 12.75
CA TYR A 105 1.75 -7.73 13.78
C TYR A 105 1.05 -9.06 13.47
N LEU A 106 0.49 -9.23 12.27
CA LEU A 106 -0.22 -10.45 11.87
C LEU A 106 0.71 -11.68 11.97
N CYS A 107 1.97 -11.56 11.56
CA CYS A 107 2.95 -12.63 11.70
C CYS A 107 3.26 -12.99 13.16
N ALA A 108 3.12 -12.06 14.08
CA ALA A 108 3.36 -12.29 15.50
C ALA A 108 2.18 -12.99 16.20
N VAL A 109 0.93 -12.66 15.80
CA VAL A 109 -0.27 -13.13 16.52
C VAL A 109 -1.02 -14.26 15.82
N ASP A 110 -0.74 -14.51 14.54
CA ASP A 110 -1.40 -15.53 13.73
C ASP A 110 -0.36 -16.43 13.02
N PRO A 111 -0.08 -17.61 13.59
CA PRO A 111 0.87 -18.56 12.98
C PRO A 111 0.46 -19.04 11.59
N LEU A 112 -0.84 -19.13 11.29
CA LEU A 112 -1.32 -19.54 9.97
C LEU A 112 -1.08 -18.45 8.93
N TYR A 113 -1.28 -17.18 9.31
CA TYR A 113 -0.93 -16.04 8.48
C TYR A 113 0.58 -16.04 8.15
N HIS A 114 1.42 -16.21 9.17
CA HIS A 114 2.88 -16.24 8.99
C HIS A 114 3.32 -17.40 8.08
N ALA A 115 2.77 -18.58 8.26
CA ALA A 115 3.07 -19.75 7.42
C ALA A 115 2.57 -19.58 5.97
N GLY A 116 1.50 -18.83 5.76
CA GLY A 116 0.87 -18.57 4.45
C GLY A 116 1.52 -17.46 3.63
N LEU A 117 2.53 -16.75 4.15
CA LEU A 117 3.23 -15.71 3.39
C LEU A 117 3.91 -16.29 2.15
N SER A 118 3.86 -15.55 1.04
CA SER A 118 4.67 -15.83 -0.15
C SER A 118 6.18 -15.66 0.13
N ASP A 119 7.03 -16.19 -0.74
CA ASP A 119 8.48 -16.07 -0.60
C ASP A 119 8.94 -14.60 -0.60
N ALA A 120 8.39 -13.78 -1.48
CA ALA A 120 8.67 -12.34 -1.51
C ALA A 120 8.26 -11.64 -0.21
N SER A 121 7.06 -11.97 0.32
CA SER A 121 6.59 -11.43 1.61
C SER A 121 7.41 -11.90 2.80
N ARG A 122 7.91 -13.16 2.79
CA ARG A 122 8.83 -13.67 3.82
C ARG A 122 10.17 -12.96 3.77
N HIS A 123 10.72 -12.79 2.57
CA HIS A 123 11.98 -12.07 2.40
C HIS A 123 11.89 -10.63 2.91
N SER A 124 10.88 -9.89 2.46
CA SER A 124 10.67 -8.50 2.93
C SER A 124 10.40 -8.41 4.44
N LEU A 125 9.70 -9.40 5.04
CA LEU A 125 9.50 -9.45 6.49
C LEU A 125 10.84 -9.52 7.24
N GLN A 126 11.80 -10.31 6.75
CA GLN A 126 13.13 -10.41 7.37
C GLN A 126 13.88 -9.07 7.32
N LEU A 127 13.89 -8.40 6.17
CA LEU A 127 14.48 -7.06 6.02
C LEU A 127 13.83 -6.02 6.94
N GLN A 128 12.52 -6.13 7.17
CA GLN A 128 11.72 -5.22 7.99
C GLN A 128 11.78 -5.53 9.50
N GLY A 129 12.64 -6.45 9.94
CA GLY A 129 12.88 -6.75 11.35
C GLY A 129 12.04 -7.90 11.93
N GLY A 130 11.38 -8.71 11.09
CA GLY A 130 10.63 -9.90 11.51
C GLY A 130 9.29 -9.59 12.19
N PRO A 131 8.64 -10.61 12.77
CA PRO A 131 7.41 -10.44 13.55
C PRO A 131 7.60 -9.51 14.74
N PHE A 132 6.54 -8.84 15.16
CA PHE A 132 6.56 -7.97 16.34
C PHE A 132 6.80 -8.73 17.65
N ASN A 133 7.47 -8.08 18.60
CA ASN A 133 7.46 -8.47 20.00
C ASN A 133 6.24 -7.88 20.74
N ASP A 134 6.03 -8.27 22.01
CA ASP A 134 4.87 -7.85 22.80
C ASP A 134 4.73 -6.32 22.92
N ARG A 135 5.82 -5.59 23.05
CA ARG A 135 5.79 -4.12 23.14
C ARG A 135 5.37 -3.48 21.81
N GLU A 136 5.88 -4.02 20.70
CA GLU A 136 5.51 -3.56 19.35
C GLU A 136 4.04 -3.86 19.06
N ILE A 137 3.54 -5.02 19.48
CA ILE A 137 2.11 -5.39 19.39
C ILE A 137 1.26 -4.37 20.12
N GLU A 138 1.56 -4.09 21.39
CA GLU A 138 0.80 -3.11 22.18
C GLU A 138 0.85 -1.70 21.56
N ALA A 139 2.01 -1.27 21.09
CA ALA A 139 2.17 0.04 20.46
C ALA A 139 1.35 0.15 19.17
N PHE A 140 1.39 -0.88 18.33
CA PHE A 140 0.62 -0.93 17.08
C PHE A 140 -0.89 -0.88 17.34
N LEU A 141 -1.40 -1.66 18.30
CA LEU A 141 -2.83 -1.69 18.61
C LEU A 141 -3.37 -0.35 19.14
N ARG A 142 -2.51 0.48 19.76
CA ARG A 142 -2.88 1.84 20.20
C ARG A 142 -2.78 2.89 19.08
N ALA A 143 -2.13 2.54 17.96
CA ALA A 143 -1.96 3.51 16.88
C ALA A 143 -3.30 3.86 16.23
N PRO A 144 -3.59 5.13 15.98
CA PRO A 144 -4.71 5.50 15.10
C PRO A 144 -4.57 4.79 13.75
N TYR A 145 -5.71 4.35 13.20
CA TYR A 145 -5.77 3.63 11.91
C TYR A 145 -5.11 2.24 11.88
N ALA A 146 -4.74 1.64 13.02
CA ALA A 146 -4.21 0.28 13.05
C ALA A 146 -5.18 -0.73 12.41
N GLN A 147 -6.49 -0.61 12.68
CA GLN A 147 -7.51 -1.49 12.08
C GLN A 147 -7.61 -1.32 10.56
N ASP A 148 -7.47 -0.10 10.05
CA ASP A 148 -7.45 0.16 8.62
C ASP A 148 -6.18 -0.40 7.97
N ALA A 149 -5.04 -0.30 8.64
CA ALA A 149 -3.79 -0.90 8.19
C ALA A 149 -3.86 -2.43 8.15
N LEU A 150 -4.55 -3.07 9.10
CA LEU A 150 -4.82 -4.52 9.07
C LEU A 150 -5.71 -4.90 7.89
N THR A 151 -6.74 -4.11 7.63
CA THR A 151 -7.61 -4.32 6.46
C THR A 151 -6.82 -4.14 5.18
N LEU A 152 -6.05 -3.06 5.07
CA LEU A 152 -5.19 -2.78 3.92
C LEU A 152 -4.19 -3.92 3.69
N ARG A 153 -3.54 -4.42 4.75
CA ARG A 153 -2.58 -5.51 4.63
C ARG A 153 -3.23 -6.79 4.08
N ARG A 154 -4.43 -7.12 4.48
CA ARG A 154 -5.16 -8.28 3.94
C ARG A 154 -5.52 -8.11 2.47
N LEU A 155 -5.85 -6.90 2.04
CA LEU A 155 -6.09 -6.58 0.63
C LEU A 155 -4.82 -6.69 -0.22
N ASP A 156 -3.69 -6.26 0.32
CA ASP A 156 -2.35 -6.39 -0.28
C ASP A 156 -2.02 -7.89 -0.50
N ASP A 157 -2.25 -8.75 0.48
CA ASP A 157 -2.01 -10.19 0.34
C ASP A 157 -2.86 -10.86 -0.75
N LEU A 158 -4.04 -10.32 -1.06
CA LEU A 158 -4.92 -10.80 -2.13
C LEU A 158 -4.49 -10.33 -3.52
N GLY A 159 -3.77 -9.21 -3.62
CA GLY A 159 -3.46 -8.53 -4.88
C GLY A 159 -2.33 -9.16 -5.69
N LYS A 160 -2.30 -10.50 -5.88
CA LYS A 160 -1.15 -11.23 -6.42
C LYS A 160 -1.51 -12.24 -7.52
N ASP A 161 -2.64 -12.07 -8.18
CA ASP A 161 -3.10 -12.97 -9.24
C ASP A 161 -2.68 -12.46 -10.63
N PRO A 162 -1.78 -13.16 -11.36
CA PRO A 162 -1.33 -12.75 -12.69
C PRO A 162 -2.45 -12.72 -13.74
N GLN A 163 -3.56 -13.45 -13.49
CA GLN A 163 -4.67 -13.57 -14.45
C GLN A 163 -5.85 -12.65 -14.12
N MET A 164 -5.80 -11.96 -12.98
CA MET A 164 -6.89 -11.07 -12.57
C MET A 164 -7.01 -9.87 -13.49
N LYS A 165 -8.19 -9.70 -14.08
CA LYS A 165 -8.54 -8.49 -14.83
C LYS A 165 -9.08 -7.43 -13.89
N THR A 166 -8.50 -6.25 -13.96
CA THR A 166 -8.86 -5.09 -13.15
C THR A 166 -9.36 -3.94 -14.04
N PRO A 167 -10.12 -2.99 -13.49
CA PRO A 167 -10.28 -1.67 -14.12
C PRO A 167 -8.92 -0.99 -14.35
N SER A 168 -8.89 0.04 -15.20
CA SER A 168 -7.70 0.86 -15.41
C SER A 168 -7.45 1.82 -14.24
N LEU A 169 -6.28 2.46 -14.22
CA LEU A 169 -5.95 3.46 -13.19
C LEU A 169 -6.95 4.63 -13.19
N GLU A 170 -7.40 5.06 -14.38
CA GLU A 170 -8.35 6.16 -14.54
C GLU A 170 -9.73 5.87 -13.92
N TYR A 171 -10.13 4.60 -13.86
CA TYR A 171 -11.35 4.18 -13.18
C TYR A 171 -11.37 4.62 -11.71
N PHE A 172 -10.22 4.65 -11.05
CA PHE A 172 -10.11 5.04 -9.65
C PHE A 172 -9.96 6.55 -9.42
N TYR A 173 -9.88 7.39 -10.46
CA TYR A 173 -9.77 8.84 -10.29
C TYR A 173 -10.92 9.48 -9.50
N PRO A 174 -12.19 9.06 -9.65
CA PRO A 174 -13.27 9.56 -8.80
C PRO A 174 -13.09 9.24 -7.30
N HIS A 175 -12.43 8.12 -6.97
CA HIS A 175 -12.08 7.79 -5.59
C HIS A 175 -10.98 8.73 -5.07
N ILE A 176 -9.97 8.99 -5.89
CA ILE A 176 -8.88 9.93 -5.57
C ILE A 176 -9.47 11.33 -5.34
N GLU A 177 -10.33 11.81 -6.24
CA GLU A 177 -10.96 13.12 -6.14
C GLU A 177 -11.69 13.32 -4.81
N LYS A 178 -12.50 12.33 -4.42
CA LYS A 178 -13.26 12.37 -3.17
C LYS A 178 -12.38 12.29 -1.92
N ALA A 179 -11.16 11.75 -2.04
CA ALA A 179 -10.24 11.57 -0.92
C ALA A 179 -9.22 12.71 -0.78
N LEU A 180 -9.02 13.51 -1.84
CA LEU A 180 -8.13 14.67 -1.79
C LEU A 180 -8.64 15.69 -0.77
N LEU A 181 -7.70 16.29 -0.03
CA LEU A 181 -8.01 17.44 0.80
C LEU A 181 -8.51 18.58 -0.08
N ALA A 182 -9.60 19.24 0.34
CA ALA A 182 -10.08 20.43 -0.36
C ALA A 182 -8.93 21.45 -0.44
N ALA A 183 -8.71 21.98 -1.64
CA ALA A 183 -7.79 23.11 -1.82
C ALA A 183 -8.41 24.33 -1.10
N ASN A 184 -7.81 24.73 0.02
CA ASN A 184 -8.14 25.96 0.73
C ASN A 184 -7.61 27.17 -0.03
#